data_976f24daf52c252c920ccc4dcd6688e7
#
_entry.id   976f24daf52c252c920ccc4dcd6688e7
#
_cell.length_a   1.000
_cell.length_b   1.000
_cell.length_c   1.000
_cell.angle_alpha   90.00
_cell.angle_beta   90.00
_cell.angle_gamma   90.00
#
_symmetry.space_group_name_H-M   'P 1'
#
loop_
_entity.id
_entity.type
_entity.pdbx_description
1 polymer ?
#
loop_
_entity_poly.entity_id
_entity_poly.type
_entity_poly.pdbx_seq_one_letter_code
_entity_poly.pdbx_strand_id
1 'polypeptide(L)'
;QYIHPEDMSNKYLQELRFYHYMKQLPKQERNNHFLMSKLRMKDSSGNYQTILHRMFYVVSPSNDLIWLALCLYNLSIDTNLNCIVVNSLTGKCLELEKQDYSHVLSEREKEILSLIGIGKPSKEIADLLFISKNTVSRHRQNILSKLQVRNSIEAYRIAKELGLL
;
A
#
# COMPACT_ATOMS: atom_id res chain seq x y z
N GLN A 1 -4.63 11.36 17.76
CA GLN A 1 -4.26 11.08 16.35
C GLN A 1 -3.85 12.40 15.71
N TYR A 2 -2.62 12.46 15.18
CA TYR A 2 -2.08 13.70 14.60
C TYR A 2 -2.50 13.92 13.15
N ILE A 3 -2.59 12.84 12.35
CA ILE A 3 -3.01 12.89 10.94
C ILE A 3 -4.53 13.01 10.85
N HIS A 4 -5.02 13.82 9.89
CA HIS A 4 -6.44 13.97 9.65
C HIS A 4 -7.09 12.61 9.29
N PRO A 5 -8.25 12.26 9.89
CA PRO A 5 -8.87 10.94 9.70
C PRO A 5 -9.10 10.57 8.21
N GLU A 6 -9.55 11.53 7.40
CA GLU A 6 -9.77 11.31 5.96
C GLU A 6 -8.49 11.01 5.18
N ASP A 7 -7.33 11.54 5.64
CA ASP A 7 -6.07 11.34 4.94
C ASP A 7 -5.42 9.99 5.28
N MET A 8 -5.85 9.31 6.35
CA MET A 8 -5.26 8.04 6.79
C MET A 8 -5.39 6.92 5.75
N SER A 9 -6.59 6.75 5.18
CA SER A 9 -6.83 5.72 4.17
C SER A 9 -6.03 5.99 2.91
N ASN A 10 -6.01 7.25 2.45
CA ASN A 10 -5.27 7.65 1.27
C ASN A 10 -3.74 7.51 1.48
N LYS A 11 -3.23 7.94 2.63
CA LYS A 11 -1.81 7.73 3.00
C LYS A 11 -1.43 6.26 2.92
N TYR A 12 -2.22 5.39 3.56
CA TYR A 12 -1.98 3.95 3.53
C TYR A 12 -1.94 3.39 2.09
N LEU A 13 -2.89 3.80 1.26
CA LEU A 13 -2.99 3.36 -0.12
C LEU A 13 -1.77 3.81 -0.95
N GLN A 14 -1.32 5.05 -0.75
CA GLN A 14 -0.14 5.60 -1.42
C GLN A 14 1.15 4.86 -1.00
N GLU A 15 1.29 4.55 0.29
CA GLU A 15 2.41 3.78 0.82
C GLU A 15 2.42 2.34 0.29
N LEU A 16 1.25 1.71 0.18
CA LEU A 16 1.10 0.38 -0.39
C LEU A 16 1.46 0.35 -1.89
N ARG A 17 1.00 1.35 -2.65
CA ARG A 17 1.38 1.53 -4.06
C ARG A 17 2.88 1.71 -4.22
N PHE A 18 3.48 2.53 -3.38
CA PHE A 18 4.93 2.74 -3.37
C PHE A 18 5.70 1.45 -3.02
N TYR A 19 5.22 0.68 -2.05
CA TYR A 19 5.79 -0.63 -1.72
C TYR A 19 5.80 -1.59 -2.92
N HIS A 20 4.69 -1.69 -3.65
CA HIS A 20 4.61 -2.54 -4.84
C HIS A 20 5.48 -2.02 -5.98
N TYR A 21 5.52 -0.72 -6.20
CA TYR A 21 6.42 -0.09 -7.17
C TYR A 21 7.89 -0.43 -6.86
N MET A 22 8.31 -0.27 -5.61
CA MET A 22 9.68 -0.58 -5.18
C MET A 22 10.06 -2.04 -5.39
N LYS A 23 9.11 -2.97 -5.24
CA LYS A 23 9.36 -4.39 -5.52
C LYS A 23 9.60 -4.73 -6.98
N GLN A 24 9.08 -3.94 -7.90
CA GLN A 24 9.29 -4.12 -9.34
C GLN A 24 10.65 -3.57 -9.80
N LEU A 25 11.24 -2.65 -9.05
CA LEU A 25 12.53 -2.07 -9.39
C LEU A 25 13.69 -3.04 -9.15
N PRO A 26 14.74 -2.97 -10.00
CA PRO A 26 16.03 -3.60 -9.71
C PRO A 26 16.54 -3.16 -8.33
N LYS A 27 17.17 -4.09 -7.60
CA LYS A 27 17.63 -3.86 -6.23
C LYS A 27 18.49 -2.60 -6.08
N GLN A 28 19.39 -2.38 -7.01
CA GLN A 28 20.36 -1.27 -7.02
C GLN A 28 19.69 0.10 -7.16
N GLU A 29 18.48 0.14 -7.74
CA GLU A 29 17.74 1.38 -7.97
C GLU A 29 16.81 1.76 -6.82
N ARG A 30 16.47 0.82 -5.94
CA ARG A 30 15.47 1.03 -4.88
C ARG A 30 15.83 2.17 -3.94
N ASN A 31 17.11 2.28 -3.54
CA ASN A 31 17.56 3.33 -2.62
C ASN A 31 17.53 4.74 -3.24
N ASN A 32 17.33 4.83 -4.56
CA ASN A 32 17.28 6.11 -5.28
C ASN A 32 15.86 6.67 -5.40
N HIS A 33 14.86 5.98 -4.86
CA HIS A 33 13.46 6.38 -5.00
C HIS A 33 12.84 6.68 -3.64
N PHE A 34 12.02 7.71 -3.58
CA PHE A 34 11.20 8.03 -2.40
C PHE A 34 9.81 8.47 -2.80
N LEU A 35 8.86 8.21 -1.91
CA LEU A 35 7.49 8.69 -2.03
C LEU A 35 7.41 10.13 -1.52
N MET A 36 6.68 10.97 -2.22
CA MET A 36 6.31 12.31 -1.80
C MET A 36 4.80 12.51 -1.90
N SER A 37 4.16 12.94 -0.81
CA SER A 37 2.72 13.14 -0.75
C SER A 37 2.35 14.25 0.24
N LYS A 38 1.11 14.72 0.19
CA LYS A 38 0.56 15.69 1.16
C LYS A 38 -0.30 14.99 2.19
N LEU A 39 -0.26 15.51 3.40
CA LEU A 39 -1.11 15.10 4.52
C LEU A 39 -1.52 16.32 5.31
N ARG A 40 -2.69 16.28 5.95
CA ARG A 40 -3.09 17.24 6.98
C ARG A 40 -2.69 16.69 8.35
N MET A 41 -1.91 17.43 9.10
CA MET A 41 -1.50 17.06 10.46
C MET A 41 -1.81 18.19 11.44
N LYS A 42 -2.18 17.84 12.67
CA LYS A 42 -2.41 18.80 13.75
C LYS A 42 -1.10 19.41 14.22
N ASP A 43 -1.09 20.73 14.35
CA ASP A 43 -0.06 21.47 15.06
C ASP A 43 -0.25 21.44 16.59
N SER A 44 0.61 22.11 17.35
CA SER A 44 0.53 22.20 18.80
C SER A 44 -0.73 22.91 19.33
N SER A 45 -1.37 23.71 18.49
CA SER A 45 -2.62 24.44 18.80
C SER A 45 -3.87 23.63 18.42
N GLY A 46 -3.71 22.44 17.82
CA GLY A 46 -4.80 21.58 17.40
C GLY A 46 -5.35 21.88 16.01
N ASN A 47 -4.78 22.83 15.28
CA ASN A 47 -5.17 23.18 13.91
C ASN A 47 -4.51 22.27 12.90
N TYR A 48 -5.23 21.93 11.81
CA TYR A 48 -4.65 21.15 10.74
C TYR A 48 -3.82 22.00 9.78
N GLN A 49 -2.57 21.59 9.60
CA GLN A 49 -1.61 22.19 8.66
C GLN A 49 -1.32 21.20 7.53
N THR A 50 -1.11 21.73 6.32
CA THR A 50 -0.65 20.91 5.19
C THR A 50 0.84 20.59 5.34
N ILE A 51 1.14 19.31 5.35
CA ILE A 51 2.47 18.76 5.55
C ILE A 51 2.91 18.03 4.29
N LEU A 52 4.14 18.25 3.87
CA LEU A 52 4.83 17.43 2.90
C LEU A 52 5.36 16.17 3.61
N HIS A 53 4.87 15.03 3.23
CA HIS A 53 5.33 13.72 3.67
C HIS A 53 6.28 13.13 2.64
N ARG A 54 7.47 12.73 3.06
CA ARG A 54 8.43 11.98 2.24
C ARG A 54 8.75 10.67 2.93
N MET A 55 8.67 9.56 2.19
CA MET A 55 8.94 8.23 2.72
C MET A 55 10.02 7.53 1.90
N PHE A 56 11.01 7.03 2.60
CA PHE A 56 12.15 6.28 2.07
C PHE A 56 12.11 4.86 2.62
N TYR A 57 12.35 3.88 1.78
CA TYR A 57 12.59 2.53 2.23
C TYR A 57 14.09 2.24 2.34
N VAL A 58 14.47 1.62 3.45
CA VAL A 58 15.80 1.06 3.65
C VAL A 58 15.71 -0.44 3.44
N VAL A 59 16.41 -0.94 2.44
CA VAL A 59 16.42 -2.35 2.06
C VAL A 59 17.58 -3.05 2.76
N SER A 60 17.32 -4.22 3.35
CA SER A 60 18.35 -5.03 3.97
C SER A 60 19.34 -5.54 2.91
N PRO A 61 20.65 -5.39 3.12
CA PRO A 61 21.66 -5.92 2.19
C PRO A 61 21.65 -7.46 2.09
N SER A 62 21.21 -8.16 3.17
CA SER A 62 21.31 -9.61 3.29
C SER A 62 20.18 -10.39 2.65
N ASN A 63 18.95 -9.85 2.63
CA ASN A 63 17.75 -10.59 2.20
C ASN A 63 16.79 -9.81 1.33
N ASP A 64 17.15 -8.58 0.91
CA ASP A 64 16.33 -7.67 0.08
C ASP A 64 14.94 -7.31 0.65
N LEU A 65 14.72 -7.56 1.91
CA LEU A 65 13.50 -7.14 2.56
C LEU A 65 13.60 -5.66 2.95
N ILE A 66 12.49 -4.95 2.83
CA ILE A 66 12.35 -3.62 3.42
C ILE A 66 12.29 -3.82 4.93
N TRP A 67 13.29 -3.33 5.66
CA TRP A 67 13.36 -3.48 7.11
C TRP A 67 13.06 -2.18 7.86
N LEU A 68 13.16 -1.04 7.18
CA LEU A 68 12.87 0.27 7.75
C LEU A 68 12.18 1.17 6.73
N ALA A 69 11.17 1.89 7.16
CA ALA A 69 10.58 3.01 6.45
C ALA A 69 10.88 4.30 7.23
N LEU A 70 11.63 5.20 6.62
CA LEU A 70 11.93 6.52 7.18
C LEU A 70 10.93 7.53 6.63
N CYS A 71 10.18 8.18 7.51
CA CYS A 71 9.20 9.21 7.15
C CYS A 71 9.69 10.59 7.62
N LEU A 72 9.74 11.53 6.71
CA LEU A 72 10.04 12.94 6.98
C LEU A 72 8.80 13.78 6.74
N TYR A 73 8.54 14.70 7.67
CA TYR A 73 7.38 15.59 7.64
C TYR A 73 7.85 17.05 7.72
N ASN A 74 7.45 17.87 6.74
CA ASN A 74 7.77 19.29 6.68
C ASN A 74 6.50 20.08 6.38
N LEU A 75 6.39 21.31 6.88
CA LEU A 75 5.36 22.24 6.42
C LEU A 75 5.45 22.40 4.90
N SER A 76 4.32 22.39 4.21
CA SER A 76 4.25 22.59 2.78
C SER A 76 3.48 23.85 2.45
N ILE A 77 4.07 24.66 1.58
CA ILE A 77 3.41 25.85 1.01
C ILE A 77 2.72 25.48 -0.31
N ASP A 78 3.18 24.41 -0.98
CA ASP A 78 2.60 23.96 -2.25
C ASP A 78 1.36 23.10 -2.01
N THR A 79 0.21 23.62 -2.44
CA THR A 79 -1.08 22.94 -2.35
C THR A 79 -1.39 22.00 -3.52
N ASN A 80 -0.59 22.03 -4.59
CA ASN A 80 -0.86 21.30 -5.84
C ASN A 80 -0.09 19.98 -5.99
N LEU A 81 0.74 19.62 -4.99
CA LEU A 81 1.51 18.39 -5.05
C LEU A 81 0.60 17.16 -4.98
N ASN A 82 0.64 16.33 -6.01
CA ASN A 82 0.03 14.99 -6.00
C ASN A 82 0.98 13.96 -5.40
N CYS A 83 0.47 12.74 -5.13
CA CYS A 83 1.33 11.63 -4.72
C CYS A 83 2.23 11.21 -5.87
N ILE A 84 3.54 11.37 -5.68
CA ILE A 84 4.55 11.04 -6.68
C ILE A 84 5.70 10.23 -6.08
N VAL A 85 6.30 9.39 -6.92
CA VAL A 85 7.62 8.82 -6.63
C VAL A 85 8.67 9.67 -7.33
N VAL A 86 9.71 10.01 -6.61
CA VAL A 86 10.85 10.79 -7.11
C VAL A 86 12.09 9.91 -7.14
N ASN A 87 12.76 9.89 -8.30
CA ASN A 87 14.11 9.34 -8.38
C ASN A 87 15.11 10.45 -8.00
N SER A 88 15.81 10.27 -6.88
CA SER A 88 16.72 11.27 -6.31
C SER A 88 17.97 11.57 -7.16
N LEU A 89 18.37 10.65 -8.03
CA LEU A 89 19.53 10.84 -8.91
C LEU A 89 19.18 11.62 -10.19
N THR A 90 18.00 11.35 -10.75
CA THR A 90 17.62 11.91 -12.06
C THR A 90 16.60 13.05 -11.96
N GLY A 91 15.97 13.23 -10.79
CA GLY A 91 14.86 14.16 -10.59
C GLY A 91 13.56 13.74 -11.28
N LYS A 92 13.51 12.57 -11.93
CA LYS A 92 12.29 12.08 -12.58
C LYS A 92 11.20 11.81 -11.54
N CYS A 93 9.98 12.27 -11.87
CA CYS A 93 8.78 12.06 -11.06
C CYS A 93 7.81 11.12 -11.77
N LEU A 94 7.14 10.25 -11.00
CA LEU A 94 6.15 9.30 -11.45
C LEU A 94 4.90 9.38 -10.58
N GLU A 95 3.72 9.54 -11.17
CA GLU A 95 2.44 9.47 -10.46
C GLU A 95 2.05 8.01 -10.24
N LEU A 96 1.93 7.60 -8.97
CA LEU A 96 1.59 6.22 -8.62
C LEU A 96 0.14 5.84 -8.96
N GLU A 97 -0.78 6.79 -8.95
CA GLU A 97 -2.19 6.52 -9.24
C GLU A 97 -2.45 6.03 -10.66
N LYS A 98 -1.53 6.33 -11.59
CA LYS A 98 -1.60 5.90 -12.98
C LYS A 98 -0.97 4.53 -13.24
N GLN A 99 -0.43 3.86 -12.22
CA GLN A 99 0.19 2.56 -12.37
C GLN A 99 -0.86 1.44 -12.33
N ASP A 100 -0.61 0.39 -13.11
CA ASP A 100 -1.41 -0.84 -13.08
C ASP A 100 -1.00 -1.73 -11.90
N TYR A 101 -1.95 -2.00 -11.02
CA TYR A 101 -1.80 -2.88 -9.86
C TYR A 101 -2.52 -4.22 -10.04
N SER A 102 -3.10 -4.51 -11.21
CA SER A 102 -3.90 -5.72 -11.47
C SER A 102 -3.15 -7.02 -11.16
N HIS A 103 -1.82 -6.99 -11.25
CA HIS A 103 -0.93 -8.13 -11.00
C HIS A 103 -0.64 -8.41 -9.51
N VAL A 104 -1.05 -7.51 -8.59
CA VAL A 104 -0.76 -7.66 -7.15
C VAL A 104 -1.41 -8.92 -6.57
N LEU A 105 -2.65 -9.18 -6.95
CA LEU A 105 -3.36 -10.41 -6.60
C LEU A 105 -3.50 -11.32 -7.83
N SER A 106 -3.30 -12.63 -7.63
CA SER A 106 -3.65 -13.61 -8.66
C SER A 106 -5.17 -13.73 -8.81
N GLU A 107 -5.66 -14.20 -9.95
CA GLU A 107 -7.11 -14.40 -10.17
C GLU A 107 -7.75 -15.24 -9.07
N ARG A 108 -7.05 -16.29 -8.61
CA ARG A 108 -7.53 -17.13 -7.51
C ARG A 108 -7.63 -16.39 -6.17
N GLU A 109 -6.70 -15.48 -5.91
CA GLU A 109 -6.75 -14.64 -4.71
C GLU A 109 -7.89 -13.61 -4.79
N LYS A 110 -8.17 -13.07 -5.98
CA LYS A 110 -9.32 -12.16 -6.22
C LYS A 110 -10.65 -12.88 -5.99
N GLU A 111 -10.81 -14.11 -6.54
CA GLU A 111 -12.01 -14.93 -6.32
C GLU A 111 -12.24 -15.18 -4.82
N ILE A 112 -11.22 -15.65 -4.11
CA ILE A 112 -11.30 -15.91 -2.67
C ILE A 112 -11.64 -14.64 -1.90
N LEU A 113 -11.00 -13.52 -2.23
CA LEU A 113 -11.23 -12.25 -1.54
C LEU A 113 -12.64 -11.70 -1.80
N SER A 114 -13.17 -11.88 -3.01
CA SER A 114 -14.56 -11.53 -3.34
C SER A 114 -15.56 -12.33 -2.52
N LEU A 115 -15.35 -13.66 -2.37
CA LEU A 115 -16.19 -14.52 -1.54
C LEU A 115 -16.11 -14.15 -0.05
N ILE A 116 -14.93 -13.75 0.44
CA ILE A 116 -14.76 -13.21 1.79
C ILE A 116 -15.57 -11.91 1.95
N GLY A 117 -15.54 -11.04 0.96
CA GLY A 117 -16.25 -9.76 0.96
C GLY A 117 -17.78 -9.89 1.09
N ILE A 118 -18.36 -10.99 0.60
CA ILE A 118 -19.78 -11.31 0.77
C ILE A 118 -20.04 -12.20 1.99
N GLY A 119 -19.06 -12.34 2.90
CA GLY A 119 -19.23 -13.00 4.20
C GLY A 119 -19.08 -14.54 4.18
N LYS A 120 -18.59 -15.16 3.11
CA LYS A 120 -18.43 -16.60 3.04
C LYS A 120 -17.31 -17.09 3.98
N PRO A 121 -17.59 -18.08 4.86
CA PRO A 121 -16.57 -18.70 5.70
C PRO A 121 -15.65 -19.60 4.87
N SER A 122 -14.42 -19.83 5.37
CA SER A 122 -13.39 -20.59 4.65
C SER A 122 -13.83 -22.00 4.23
N LYS A 123 -14.76 -22.63 4.96
CA LYS A 123 -15.31 -23.94 4.60
C LYS A 123 -16.15 -23.85 3.32
N GLU A 124 -17.10 -22.92 3.26
CA GLU A 124 -17.93 -22.70 2.08
C GLU A 124 -17.10 -22.28 0.86
N ILE A 125 -16.07 -21.44 1.06
CA ILE A 125 -15.13 -21.05 -0.01
C ILE A 125 -14.40 -22.28 -0.55
N ALA A 126 -13.95 -23.18 0.33
CA ALA A 126 -13.28 -24.42 -0.06
C ALA A 126 -14.19 -25.31 -0.91
N ASP A 127 -15.44 -25.47 -0.49
CA ASP A 127 -16.44 -26.26 -1.18
C ASP A 127 -16.80 -25.65 -2.56
N LEU A 128 -17.05 -24.33 -2.61
CA LEU A 128 -17.39 -23.61 -3.85
C LEU A 128 -16.26 -23.64 -4.89
N LEU A 129 -15.01 -23.58 -4.43
CA LEU A 129 -13.85 -23.50 -5.30
C LEU A 129 -13.17 -24.85 -5.53
N PHE A 130 -13.72 -25.94 -4.98
CA PHE A 130 -13.20 -27.31 -5.09
C PHE A 130 -11.74 -27.45 -4.64
N ILE A 131 -11.39 -26.80 -3.51
CA ILE A 131 -10.06 -26.83 -2.90
C ILE A 131 -10.13 -27.14 -1.41
N SER A 132 -8.99 -27.49 -0.81
CA SER A 132 -8.95 -27.74 0.63
C SER A 132 -9.10 -26.46 1.45
N LYS A 133 -9.65 -26.56 2.67
CA LYS A 133 -9.69 -25.47 3.64
C LYS A 133 -8.29 -24.91 3.92
N ASN A 134 -7.27 -25.76 3.94
CA ASN A 134 -5.87 -25.34 4.13
C ASN A 134 -5.39 -24.50 2.95
N THR A 135 -5.79 -24.83 1.73
CA THR A 135 -5.48 -24.02 0.53
C THR A 135 -6.12 -22.64 0.62
N VAL A 136 -7.39 -22.54 1.05
CA VAL A 136 -8.06 -21.24 1.30
C VAL A 136 -7.29 -20.44 2.35
N SER A 137 -6.89 -21.07 3.46
CA SER A 137 -6.12 -20.41 4.52
C SER A 137 -4.79 -19.87 4.01
N ARG A 138 -4.09 -20.63 3.18
CA ARG A 138 -2.83 -20.20 2.55
C ARG A 138 -3.04 -18.97 1.62
N HIS A 139 -4.08 -19.01 0.78
CA HIS A 139 -4.41 -17.85 -0.06
C HIS A 139 -4.76 -16.62 0.78
N ARG A 140 -5.53 -16.77 1.86
CA ARG A 140 -5.82 -15.67 2.79
C ARG A 140 -4.55 -15.05 3.36
N GLN A 141 -3.59 -15.86 3.83
CA GLN A 141 -2.30 -15.38 4.32
C GLN A 141 -1.52 -14.62 3.24
N ASN A 142 -1.49 -15.15 2.01
CA ASN A 142 -0.84 -14.51 0.89
C ASN A 142 -1.48 -13.15 0.57
N ILE A 143 -2.82 -13.07 0.54
CA ILE A 143 -3.57 -11.82 0.33
C ILE A 143 -3.20 -10.79 1.41
N LEU A 144 -3.24 -11.17 2.69
CA LEU A 144 -2.90 -10.28 3.79
C LEU A 144 -1.46 -9.74 3.66
N SER A 145 -0.51 -10.63 3.32
CA SER A 145 0.89 -10.25 3.11
C SER A 145 1.06 -9.33 1.91
N LYS A 146 0.39 -9.60 0.79
CA LYS A 146 0.50 -8.80 -0.43
C LYS A 146 -0.11 -7.41 -0.26
N LEU A 147 -1.23 -7.32 0.44
CA LEU A 147 -1.91 -6.06 0.73
C LEU A 147 -1.40 -5.38 2.02
N GLN A 148 -0.43 -5.98 2.72
CA GLN A 148 0.17 -5.44 3.96
C GLN A 148 -0.86 -5.12 5.05
N VAL A 149 -1.90 -5.95 5.17
CA VAL A 149 -3.00 -5.79 6.13
C VAL A 149 -3.06 -6.94 7.14
N ARG A 150 -3.77 -6.73 8.24
CA ARG A 150 -3.84 -7.70 9.34
C ARG A 150 -5.09 -8.59 9.32
N ASN A 151 -6.13 -8.20 8.59
CA ASN A 151 -7.37 -8.95 8.54
C ASN A 151 -8.04 -8.88 7.15
N SER A 152 -8.94 -9.82 6.90
CA SER A 152 -9.56 -9.99 5.59
C SER A 152 -10.58 -8.91 5.23
N ILE A 153 -11.20 -8.23 6.21
CA ILE A 153 -12.14 -7.14 5.96
C ILE A 153 -11.37 -5.95 5.41
N GLU A 154 -10.25 -5.62 6.03
CA GLU A 154 -9.34 -4.58 5.57
C GLU A 154 -8.77 -4.92 4.18
N ALA A 155 -8.37 -6.20 3.96
CA ALA A 155 -7.90 -6.67 2.65
C ALA A 155 -8.94 -6.42 1.56
N TYR A 156 -10.21 -6.74 1.81
CA TYR A 156 -11.29 -6.53 0.85
C TYR A 156 -11.50 -5.04 0.54
N ARG A 157 -11.51 -4.18 1.56
CA ARG A 157 -11.63 -2.73 1.38
C ARG A 157 -10.50 -2.17 0.52
N ILE A 158 -9.25 -2.50 0.86
CA ILE A 158 -8.06 -2.03 0.13
C ILE A 158 -8.06 -2.55 -1.32
N ALA A 159 -8.42 -3.81 -1.54
CA ALA A 159 -8.50 -4.36 -2.89
C ALA A 159 -9.51 -3.62 -3.77
N LYS A 160 -10.65 -3.22 -3.21
CA LYS A 160 -11.63 -2.36 -3.91
C LYS A 160 -11.07 -0.97 -4.23
N GLU A 161 -10.42 -0.33 -3.27
CA GLU A 161 -9.81 1.00 -3.46
C GLU A 161 -8.67 0.99 -4.50
N LEU A 162 -7.99 -0.15 -4.65
CA LEU A 162 -6.97 -0.37 -5.70
C LEU A 162 -7.56 -0.79 -7.07
N GLY A 163 -8.87 -1.06 -7.15
CA GLY A 163 -9.48 -1.57 -8.39
C GLY A 163 -9.06 -3.00 -8.74
N LEU A 164 -8.77 -3.84 -7.73
CA LEU A 164 -8.37 -5.24 -7.91
C LEU A 164 -9.55 -6.22 -7.96
N LEU A 165 -10.74 -5.76 -7.52
CA LEU A 165 -11.99 -6.53 -7.46
C LEU A 165 -13.08 -5.85 -8.25
#